data_0f58984359ac69d6c9bb391aac6e9220
#
_entry.id   0f58984359ac69d6c9bb391aac6e9220
#
_cell.length_a   1.000
_cell.length_b   1.000
_cell.length_c   1.000
_cell.angle_alpha   90.00
_cell.angle_beta   90.00
_cell.angle_gamma   90.00
#
_symmetry.space_group_name_H-M   'P 1'
#
loop_
_entity.id
_entity.type
_entity.pdbx_description
1 polymer ?
#
loop_
_entity_poly.entity_id
_entity_poly.type
_entity_poly.pdbx_seq_one_letter_code
_entity_poly.pdbx_strand_id
1 'polypeptide(L)'
;KANPYFREWVPLGKRSGCYLQISAYATRPKLFLLTVEDIWHTAPEALPAGFEQGLEIVEYTSIEELKTHLGKRENGTAFINESNKLSLPTDSWNPKAVTDQIDFQRRAKTPYEQECVREANRQAAPAHRAAYQAFMAGASELEIAAAYLAACNQSENEMPYGIIAGVNEHAAVLHHHNLFKQPQAPRSFL
;
A
#
# COMPACT_ATOMS: atom_id res chain seq x y z
N LYS A 1 -5.15 0.78 2.10
CA LYS A 1 -3.77 1.05 1.63
C LYS A 1 -3.83 1.82 0.32
N ALA A 2 -2.82 2.64 0.01
CA ALA A 2 -2.77 3.37 -1.25
C ALA A 2 -2.61 2.40 -2.43
N ASN A 3 -3.27 2.73 -3.56
CA ASN A 3 -3.20 1.95 -4.79
C ASN A 3 -1.74 1.78 -5.24
N PRO A 4 -1.29 0.56 -5.64
CA PRO A 4 0.08 0.31 -6.07
C PRO A 4 0.54 1.18 -7.24
N TYR A 5 -0.33 1.48 -8.20
CA TYR A 5 -0.02 2.36 -9.33
C TYR A 5 0.22 3.81 -8.88
N PHE A 6 -0.56 4.30 -7.90
CA PHE A 6 -0.33 5.62 -7.31
C PHE A 6 0.99 5.67 -6.55
N ARG A 7 1.30 4.64 -5.75
CA ARG A 7 2.51 4.58 -4.92
C ARG A 7 3.81 4.55 -5.72
N GLU A 8 3.78 4.08 -6.94
CA GLU A 8 4.93 4.11 -7.84
C GLU A 8 5.41 5.54 -8.12
N TRP A 9 4.46 6.46 -8.25
CA TRP A 9 4.73 7.86 -8.60
C TRP A 9 4.81 8.75 -7.36
N VAL A 10 4.03 8.43 -6.33
CA VAL A 10 3.88 9.27 -5.14
C VAL A 10 3.92 8.37 -3.89
N PRO A 11 5.02 8.33 -3.14
CA PRO A 11 5.20 7.42 -2.01
C PRO A 11 4.44 7.87 -0.74
N LEU A 12 3.18 8.27 -0.87
CA LEU A 12 2.28 8.64 0.22
C LEU A 12 1.42 7.43 0.63
N GLY A 13 1.96 6.55 1.46
CA GLY A 13 1.28 5.32 1.87
C GLY A 13 0.18 5.49 2.91
N LYS A 14 0.30 6.50 3.78
CA LYS A 14 -0.58 6.72 4.95
C LYS A 14 -1.67 7.76 4.72
N ARG A 15 -1.61 8.55 3.65
CA ARG A 15 -2.59 9.58 3.32
C ARG A 15 -3.65 9.05 2.36
N SER A 16 -4.91 9.05 2.79
CA SER A 16 -6.06 8.66 1.96
C SER A 16 -6.58 9.85 1.13
N GLY A 17 -7.39 9.56 0.10
CA GLY A 17 -8.00 10.62 -0.72
C GLY A 17 -6.98 11.39 -1.56
N CYS A 18 -5.88 10.77 -1.98
CA CYS A 18 -4.94 11.38 -2.90
C CYS A 18 -5.17 10.86 -4.31
N TYR A 19 -5.06 11.76 -5.30
CA TYR A 19 -5.12 11.41 -6.72
C TYR A 19 -3.98 12.06 -7.46
N LEU A 20 -3.43 11.37 -8.46
CA LEU A 20 -2.41 11.90 -9.35
C LEU A 20 -2.98 12.00 -10.77
N GLN A 21 -2.91 13.18 -11.36
CA GLN A 21 -3.24 13.41 -12.77
C GLN A 21 -1.95 13.64 -13.55
N ILE A 22 -1.75 12.82 -14.58
CA ILE A 22 -0.65 12.96 -15.54
C ILE A 22 -1.27 13.30 -16.89
N SER A 23 -0.85 14.39 -17.52
CA SER A 23 -1.33 14.83 -18.83
C SER A 23 -0.14 15.15 -19.71
N ALA A 24 -0.23 14.75 -20.99
CA ALA A 24 0.76 15.09 -22.00
C ALA A 24 0.80 16.61 -22.31
N TYR A 25 -0.24 17.34 -21.92
CA TYR A 25 -0.39 18.79 -22.17
C TYR A 25 0.03 19.65 -20.97
N ALA A 26 0.32 19.05 -19.83
CA ALA A 26 0.77 19.74 -18.62
C ALA A 26 2.28 19.63 -18.46
N THR A 27 2.90 20.69 -17.98
CA THR A 27 4.35 20.71 -17.70
C THR A 27 4.72 19.90 -16.47
N ARG A 28 3.79 19.74 -15.53
CA ARG A 28 3.95 18.94 -14.30
C ARG A 28 2.68 18.16 -14.00
N PRO A 29 2.80 16.95 -13.45
CA PRO A 29 1.66 16.22 -12.90
C PRO A 29 1.01 17.00 -11.76
N LYS A 30 -0.33 16.82 -11.58
CA LYS A 30 -1.08 17.40 -10.47
C LYS A 30 -1.34 16.34 -9.41
N LEU A 31 -0.96 16.66 -8.17
CA LEU A 31 -1.28 15.85 -7.01
C LEU A 31 -2.42 16.50 -6.24
N PHE A 32 -3.58 15.83 -6.24
CA PHE A 32 -4.75 16.24 -5.47
C PHE A 32 -4.69 15.65 -4.07
N LEU A 33 -4.87 16.49 -3.06
CA LEU A 33 -4.80 16.14 -1.65
C LEU A 33 -6.12 16.47 -0.97
N LEU A 34 -6.74 15.46 -0.35
CA LEU A 34 -7.90 15.69 0.49
C LEU A 34 -7.46 16.39 1.79
N THR A 35 -8.06 17.55 2.07
CA THR A 35 -7.83 18.36 3.27
C THR A 35 -9.13 18.55 4.03
N VAL A 36 -9.62 17.46 4.66
CA VAL A 36 -10.78 17.52 5.56
C VAL A 36 -10.25 17.49 6.99
N GLU A 37 -10.56 18.54 7.75
CA GLU A 37 -10.34 18.55 9.19
C GLU A 37 -11.54 17.91 9.88
N ASP A 38 -11.31 16.87 10.65
CA ASP A 38 -12.31 16.29 11.53
C ASP A 38 -11.70 15.97 12.91
N ILE A 39 -12.54 15.85 13.90
CA ILE A 39 -12.11 15.59 15.29
C ILE A 39 -11.70 14.14 15.54
N TRP A 40 -11.94 13.23 14.58
CA TRP A 40 -11.75 11.79 14.74
C TRP A 40 -10.43 11.29 14.16
N HIS A 41 -9.80 12.06 13.28
CA HIS A 41 -8.59 11.66 12.60
C HIS A 41 -7.44 12.61 12.91
N THR A 42 -6.25 12.06 13.08
CA THR A 42 -5.03 12.86 13.15
C THR A 42 -4.82 13.58 11.83
N ALA A 43 -4.41 14.85 11.89
CA ALA A 43 -4.07 15.60 10.70
C ALA A 43 -3.07 14.81 9.82
N PRO A 44 -3.26 14.80 8.49
CA PRO A 44 -2.37 14.12 7.60
C PRO A 44 -0.93 14.60 7.73
N GLU A 45 0.04 13.70 7.61
CA GLU A 45 1.46 14.08 7.58
C GLU A 45 1.74 15.10 6.48
N ALA A 46 2.63 16.05 6.76
CA ALA A 46 3.11 17.01 5.76
C ALA A 46 3.76 16.28 4.58
N LEU A 47 3.66 16.87 3.39
CA LEU A 47 4.36 16.34 2.22
C LEU A 47 5.88 16.34 2.46
N PRO A 48 6.62 15.35 1.99
CA PRO A 48 8.08 15.38 2.01
C PRO A 48 8.60 16.61 1.27
N ALA A 49 9.68 17.19 1.80
CA ALA A 49 10.31 18.35 1.19
C ALA A 49 10.70 18.07 -0.28
N GLY A 50 10.41 19.02 -1.15
CA GLY A 50 10.73 18.93 -2.59
C GLY A 50 9.60 18.35 -3.47
N PHE A 51 8.51 17.90 -2.89
CA PHE A 51 7.36 17.40 -3.68
C PHE A 51 6.78 18.48 -4.59
N GLU A 52 6.72 19.72 -4.11
CA GLU A 52 6.25 20.90 -4.86
C GLU A 52 7.16 21.27 -6.05
N GLN A 53 8.39 20.77 -6.10
CA GLN A 53 9.30 21.01 -7.24
C GLN A 53 8.90 20.17 -8.47
N GLY A 54 8.44 18.93 -8.24
CA GLY A 54 8.07 18.02 -9.32
C GLY A 54 6.57 17.95 -9.61
N LEU A 55 5.72 18.41 -8.70
CA LEU A 55 4.27 18.28 -8.75
C LEU A 55 3.57 19.62 -8.53
N GLU A 56 2.45 19.82 -9.22
CA GLU A 56 1.49 20.87 -8.87
C GLU A 56 0.57 20.32 -7.77
N ILE A 57 0.58 20.94 -6.59
CA ILE A 57 -0.24 20.49 -5.46
C ILE A 57 -1.59 21.21 -5.51
N VAL A 58 -2.67 20.45 -5.48
CA VAL A 58 -4.06 20.94 -5.47
C VAL A 58 -4.79 20.34 -4.27
N GLU A 59 -5.18 21.19 -3.33
CA GLU A 59 -5.98 20.74 -2.20
C GLU A 59 -7.46 20.75 -2.55
N TYR A 60 -8.23 19.84 -1.94
CA TYR A 60 -9.68 19.75 -2.12
C TYR A 60 -10.34 19.20 -0.85
N THR A 61 -11.60 19.56 -0.63
CA THR A 61 -12.37 19.22 0.58
C THR A 61 -13.56 18.28 0.28
N SER A 62 -13.98 18.19 -0.99
CA SER A 62 -15.10 17.35 -1.40
C SER A 62 -14.88 16.70 -2.76
N ILE A 63 -15.61 15.62 -3.04
CA ILE A 63 -15.55 14.92 -4.33
C ILE A 63 -16.03 15.82 -5.47
N GLU A 64 -16.97 16.70 -5.21
CA GLU A 64 -17.49 17.67 -6.19
C GLU A 64 -16.42 18.69 -6.56
N GLU A 65 -15.68 19.17 -5.57
CA GLU A 65 -14.53 20.06 -5.79
C GLU A 65 -13.41 19.36 -6.57
N LEU A 66 -13.09 18.11 -6.23
CA LEU A 66 -12.13 17.31 -6.98
C LEU A 66 -12.55 17.16 -8.45
N LYS A 67 -13.83 16.84 -8.73
CA LYS A 67 -14.33 16.75 -10.09
C LYS A 67 -14.20 18.07 -10.86
N THR A 68 -14.40 19.20 -10.19
CA THR A 68 -14.21 20.52 -10.77
C THR A 68 -12.75 20.76 -11.14
N HIS A 69 -11.81 20.42 -10.26
CA HIS A 69 -10.38 20.53 -10.50
C HIS A 69 -9.87 19.58 -11.61
N LEU A 70 -10.41 18.37 -11.71
CA LEU A 70 -10.10 17.44 -12.80
C LEU A 70 -10.52 17.99 -14.17
N GLY A 71 -11.49 18.89 -14.22
CA GLY A 71 -11.95 19.53 -15.41
C GLY A 71 -12.77 18.61 -16.34
N LYS A 72 -12.94 19.06 -17.59
CA LYS A 72 -13.61 18.25 -18.62
C LYS A 72 -12.70 17.10 -19.04
N ARG A 73 -13.27 15.91 -19.11
CA ARG A 73 -12.57 14.72 -19.61
C ARG A 73 -12.15 14.94 -21.06
N GLU A 74 -10.88 14.76 -21.33
CA GLU A 74 -10.33 14.72 -22.68
C GLU A 74 -10.45 13.30 -23.27
N ASN A 75 -10.55 13.19 -24.58
CA ASN A 75 -10.49 11.90 -25.25
C ASN A 75 -9.16 11.19 -24.94
N GLY A 76 -9.24 9.91 -24.61
CA GLY A 76 -8.08 9.11 -24.23
C GLY A 76 -7.69 9.21 -22.75
N THR A 77 -8.53 9.81 -21.88
CA THR A 77 -8.31 9.80 -20.44
C THR A 77 -8.56 8.40 -19.85
N ALA A 78 -7.59 7.86 -19.11
CA ALA A 78 -7.71 6.63 -18.34
C ALA A 78 -7.71 6.94 -16.84
N PHE A 79 -8.54 6.23 -16.08
CA PHE A 79 -8.56 6.29 -14.62
C PHE A 79 -8.17 4.93 -14.05
N ILE A 80 -7.21 4.91 -13.15
CA ILE A 80 -6.73 3.68 -12.50
C ILE A 80 -7.05 3.76 -11.02
N ASN A 81 -7.98 2.93 -10.57
CA ASN A 81 -8.38 2.86 -9.16
C ASN A 81 -9.05 1.50 -8.86
N GLU A 82 -9.00 1.08 -7.60
CA GLU A 82 -9.69 -0.12 -7.10
C GLU A 82 -11.20 0.06 -6.99
N SER A 83 -11.68 1.29 -6.82
CA SER A 83 -13.11 1.58 -6.72
C SER A 83 -13.49 2.85 -7.51
N ASN A 84 -14.63 2.80 -8.21
CA ASN A 84 -15.12 3.96 -8.99
C ASN A 84 -15.90 4.96 -8.11
N LYS A 85 -15.24 5.51 -7.08
CA LYS A 85 -15.84 6.53 -6.20
C LYS A 85 -16.19 7.84 -6.93
N LEU A 86 -15.55 8.09 -8.06
CA LEU A 86 -15.81 9.29 -8.87
C LEU A 86 -16.96 9.09 -9.86
N SER A 87 -17.59 7.90 -9.91
CA SER A 87 -18.65 7.55 -10.86
C SER A 87 -18.22 7.78 -12.31
N LEU A 88 -17.03 7.33 -12.67
CA LEU A 88 -16.47 7.52 -14.00
C LEU A 88 -17.05 6.52 -15.00
N PRO A 89 -17.09 6.86 -16.30
CA PRO A 89 -17.47 5.92 -17.35
C PRO A 89 -16.60 4.67 -17.36
N THR A 90 -17.22 3.50 -17.56
CA THR A 90 -16.55 2.18 -17.48
C THR A 90 -15.48 1.96 -18.53
N ASP A 91 -15.63 2.57 -19.71
CA ASP A 91 -14.69 2.49 -20.83
C ASP A 91 -13.32 3.13 -20.56
N SER A 92 -13.26 4.03 -19.57
CA SER A 92 -12.04 4.73 -19.16
C SER A 92 -11.51 4.30 -17.81
N TRP A 93 -12.22 3.39 -17.12
CA TRP A 93 -11.80 2.91 -15.80
C TRP A 93 -11.03 1.60 -15.93
N ASN A 94 -9.79 1.62 -15.44
CA ASN A 94 -8.84 0.52 -15.51
C ASN A 94 -8.72 -0.10 -16.92
N PRO A 95 -8.50 0.69 -17.97
CA PRO A 95 -8.39 0.13 -19.30
C PRO A 95 -7.18 -0.81 -19.38
N LYS A 96 -7.45 -2.06 -19.75
CA LYS A 96 -6.46 -3.14 -19.69
C LYS A 96 -5.17 -2.83 -20.43
N ALA A 97 -5.24 -2.18 -21.58
CA ALA A 97 -4.06 -1.81 -22.36
C ALA A 97 -3.11 -0.87 -21.59
N VAL A 98 -3.66 0.04 -20.77
CA VAL A 98 -2.87 0.97 -19.95
C VAL A 98 -2.29 0.26 -18.73
N THR A 99 -3.10 -0.52 -18.02
CA THR A 99 -2.63 -1.24 -16.84
C THR A 99 -1.58 -2.28 -17.19
N ASP A 100 -1.75 -3.04 -18.28
CA ASP A 100 -0.75 -4.00 -18.76
C ASP A 100 0.58 -3.33 -19.12
N GLN A 101 0.54 -2.15 -19.72
CA GLN A 101 1.75 -1.39 -20.06
C GLN A 101 2.48 -0.92 -18.81
N ILE A 102 1.76 -0.38 -17.82
CA ILE A 102 2.35 0.04 -16.54
C ILE A 102 2.93 -1.17 -15.81
N ASP A 103 2.19 -2.28 -15.72
CA ASP A 103 2.66 -3.50 -15.07
C ASP A 103 3.90 -4.09 -15.77
N PHE A 104 3.96 -4.00 -17.09
CA PHE A 104 5.14 -4.40 -17.83
C PHE A 104 6.38 -3.57 -17.45
N GLN A 105 6.22 -2.24 -17.36
CA GLN A 105 7.32 -1.32 -17.00
C GLN A 105 7.80 -1.56 -15.55
N ARG A 106 6.87 -1.77 -14.62
CA ARG A 106 7.15 -2.01 -13.19
C ARG A 106 7.91 -3.31 -12.90
N ARG A 107 8.01 -4.23 -13.85
CA ARG A 107 8.78 -5.47 -13.66
C ARG A 107 10.27 -5.21 -13.48
N ALA A 108 10.82 -4.22 -14.19
CA ALA A 108 12.20 -3.77 -14.01
C ALA A 108 12.26 -2.73 -12.87
N LYS A 109 12.99 -3.05 -11.81
CA LYS A 109 13.11 -2.17 -10.65
C LYS A 109 14.23 -1.17 -10.82
N THR A 110 13.94 0.10 -10.57
CA THR A 110 14.93 1.17 -10.52
C THR A 110 15.96 0.92 -9.40
N PRO A 111 17.13 1.56 -9.40
CA PRO A 111 18.10 1.45 -8.29
C PRO A 111 17.51 1.83 -6.94
N TYR A 112 16.64 2.85 -6.90
CA TYR A 112 15.94 3.26 -5.67
C TYR A 112 14.99 2.18 -5.16
N GLU A 113 14.16 1.60 -6.03
CA GLU A 113 13.25 0.52 -5.66
C GLU A 113 14.01 -0.73 -5.20
N GLN A 114 15.16 -1.04 -5.82
CA GLN A 114 16.03 -2.13 -5.37
C GLN A 114 16.54 -1.90 -3.96
N GLU A 115 16.93 -0.65 -3.62
CA GLU A 115 17.38 -0.35 -2.26
C GLU A 115 16.22 -0.42 -1.26
N CYS A 116 15.03 0.04 -1.61
CA CYS A 116 13.83 -0.15 -0.78
C CYS A 116 13.56 -1.63 -0.49
N VAL A 117 13.69 -2.51 -1.49
CA VAL A 117 13.53 -3.96 -1.31
C VAL A 117 14.63 -4.53 -0.41
N ARG A 118 15.89 -4.10 -0.57
CA ARG A 118 16.98 -4.55 0.30
C ARG A 118 16.73 -4.14 1.75
N GLU A 119 16.29 -2.90 1.98
CA GLU A 119 15.99 -2.42 3.32
C GLU A 119 14.83 -3.18 3.95
N ALA A 120 13.76 -3.43 3.20
CA ALA A 120 12.65 -4.24 3.67
C ALA A 120 13.11 -5.66 4.10
N ASN A 121 14.00 -6.29 3.33
CA ASN A 121 14.58 -7.59 3.70
C ASN A 121 15.47 -7.52 4.93
N ARG A 122 16.25 -6.44 5.12
CA ARG A 122 17.05 -6.24 6.35
C ARG A 122 16.17 -6.18 7.60
N GLN A 123 15.01 -5.51 7.48
CA GLN A 123 14.04 -5.42 8.58
C GLN A 123 13.29 -6.74 8.81
N ALA A 124 12.92 -7.45 7.76
CA ALA A 124 12.17 -8.70 7.86
C ALA A 124 13.02 -9.87 8.39
N ALA A 125 14.32 -9.92 8.10
CA ALA A 125 15.16 -11.05 8.48
C ALA A 125 15.24 -11.31 10.00
N PRO A 126 15.42 -10.31 10.89
CA PRO A 126 15.33 -10.52 12.33
C PRO A 126 13.92 -10.93 12.78
N ALA A 127 12.87 -10.42 12.13
CA ALA A 127 11.49 -10.76 12.44
C ALA A 127 11.18 -12.24 12.13
N HIS A 128 11.64 -12.75 10.98
CA HIS A 128 11.53 -14.19 10.67
C HIS A 128 12.31 -15.05 11.67
N ARG A 129 13.48 -14.61 12.13
CA ARG A 129 14.22 -15.34 13.19
C ARG A 129 13.45 -15.37 14.50
N ALA A 130 12.82 -14.27 14.91
CA ALA A 130 12.03 -14.20 16.12
C ALA A 130 10.81 -15.13 16.04
N ALA A 131 10.10 -15.14 14.90
CA ALA A 131 9.00 -16.06 14.64
C ALA A 131 9.44 -17.52 14.71
N TYR A 132 10.57 -17.86 14.10
CA TYR A 132 11.14 -19.22 14.19
C TYR A 132 11.49 -19.61 15.63
N GLN A 133 12.09 -18.72 16.40
CA GLN A 133 12.44 -18.99 17.81
C GLN A 133 11.17 -19.20 18.66
N ALA A 134 10.14 -18.40 18.45
CA ALA A 134 8.84 -18.57 19.10
C ALA A 134 8.21 -19.93 18.74
N PHE A 135 8.21 -20.31 17.46
CA PHE A 135 7.77 -21.62 17.00
C PHE A 135 8.56 -22.75 17.69
N MET A 136 9.88 -22.69 17.73
CA MET A 136 10.71 -23.71 18.38
C MET A 136 10.48 -23.81 19.89
N ALA A 137 10.06 -22.70 20.52
CA ALA A 137 9.66 -22.67 21.93
C ALA A 137 8.24 -23.23 22.18
N GLY A 138 7.51 -23.61 21.13
CA GLY A 138 6.14 -24.13 21.23
C GLY A 138 5.07 -23.06 21.42
N ALA A 139 5.35 -21.81 21.00
CA ALA A 139 4.39 -20.73 21.07
C ALA A 139 3.16 -20.98 20.16
N SER A 140 2.04 -20.36 20.51
CA SER A 140 0.84 -20.34 19.68
C SER A 140 1.04 -19.52 18.40
N GLU A 141 0.19 -19.72 17.41
CA GLU A 141 0.23 -18.94 16.15
C GLU A 141 0.15 -17.44 16.39
N LEU A 142 -0.70 -17.00 17.33
CA LEU A 142 -0.80 -15.60 17.72
C LEU A 142 0.49 -15.06 18.33
N GLU A 143 1.15 -15.83 19.20
CA GLU A 143 2.42 -15.43 19.82
C GLU A 143 3.55 -15.39 18.79
N ILE A 144 3.57 -16.31 17.82
CA ILE A 144 4.52 -16.30 16.71
C ILE A 144 4.35 -15.02 15.87
N ALA A 145 3.10 -14.69 15.52
CA ALA A 145 2.79 -13.45 14.78
C ALA A 145 3.19 -12.20 15.58
N ALA A 146 2.92 -12.17 16.89
CA ALA A 146 3.32 -11.08 17.77
C ALA A 146 4.84 -10.93 17.87
N ALA A 147 5.57 -12.05 17.96
CA ALA A 147 7.05 -12.05 17.96
C ALA A 147 7.63 -11.45 16.67
N TYR A 148 7.02 -11.77 15.52
CA TYR A 148 7.40 -11.19 14.24
C TYR A 148 7.21 -9.67 14.23
N LEU A 149 6.02 -9.18 14.58
CA LEU A 149 5.69 -7.75 14.61
C LEU A 149 6.58 -6.96 15.57
N ALA A 150 6.81 -7.52 16.77
CA ALA A 150 7.68 -6.89 17.76
C ALA A 150 9.13 -6.76 17.24
N ALA A 151 9.66 -7.79 16.58
CA ALA A 151 11.03 -7.82 16.10
C ALA A 151 11.27 -6.88 14.89
N CYS A 152 10.27 -6.64 14.04
CA CYS A 152 10.36 -5.64 12.99
C CYS A 152 9.90 -4.24 13.41
N ASN A 153 9.45 -4.07 14.66
CA ASN A 153 8.94 -2.82 15.22
C ASN A 153 7.83 -2.19 14.34
N GLN A 154 6.90 -3.01 13.89
CA GLN A 154 5.77 -2.58 13.06
C GLN A 154 4.45 -3.09 13.63
N SER A 155 3.40 -2.34 13.43
CA SER A 155 2.04 -2.79 13.65
C SER A 155 1.53 -3.60 12.44
N GLU A 156 0.50 -4.42 12.64
CA GLU A 156 -0.10 -5.20 11.56
C GLU A 156 -0.61 -4.32 10.40
N ASN A 157 -1.07 -3.11 10.70
CA ASN A 157 -1.53 -2.14 9.69
C ASN A 157 -0.41 -1.62 8.78
N GLU A 158 0.83 -1.67 9.22
CA GLU A 158 2.02 -1.25 8.45
C GLU A 158 2.55 -2.36 7.56
N MET A 159 2.18 -3.61 7.84
CA MET A 159 2.57 -4.77 7.02
C MET A 159 1.97 -4.69 5.60
N PRO A 160 2.64 -5.21 4.58
CA PRO A 160 2.15 -5.24 3.21
C PRO A 160 0.82 -6.00 3.08
N TYR A 161 0.62 -7.05 3.88
CA TYR A 161 -0.60 -7.85 4.01
C TYR A 161 -0.70 -8.41 5.43
N GLY A 162 -1.88 -8.91 5.81
CA GLY A 162 -2.09 -9.52 7.13
C GLY A 162 -1.18 -10.73 7.36
N ILE A 163 -0.73 -10.92 8.59
CA ILE A 163 0.16 -12.02 8.92
C ILE A 163 -0.57 -13.34 8.75
N ILE A 164 0.10 -14.29 8.15
CA ILE A 164 -0.28 -15.69 8.09
C ILE A 164 0.78 -16.45 8.90
N ALA A 165 0.33 -17.12 9.96
CA ALA A 165 1.19 -17.96 10.78
C ALA A 165 0.44 -19.25 11.07
N GLY A 166 0.80 -20.31 10.40
CA GLY A 166 0.16 -21.63 10.55
C GLY A 166 1.11 -22.64 11.17
N VAL A 167 0.64 -23.34 12.19
CA VAL A 167 1.39 -24.43 12.85
C VAL A 167 0.74 -25.77 12.54
N ASN A 168 1.54 -26.77 12.26
CA ASN A 168 1.13 -28.15 11.95
C ASN A 168 0.19 -28.22 10.74
N GLU A 169 -1.05 -28.70 10.91
CA GLU A 169 -2.06 -28.83 9.86
C GLU A 169 -2.47 -27.46 9.26
N HIS A 170 -2.39 -26.37 10.04
CA HIS A 170 -2.65 -25.01 9.54
C HIS A 170 -1.56 -24.50 8.61
N ALA A 171 -0.34 -25.03 8.70
CA ALA A 171 0.74 -24.69 7.79
C ALA A 171 0.49 -25.13 6.35
N ALA A 172 -0.51 -25.97 6.11
CA ALA A 172 -0.97 -26.35 4.76
C ALA A 172 -2.02 -25.41 4.18
N VAL A 173 -2.51 -24.43 4.95
CA VAL A 173 -3.58 -23.50 4.56
C VAL A 173 -3.00 -22.16 4.20
N LEU A 174 -2.89 -21.87 2.89
CA LEU A 174 -2.23 -20.66 2.37
C LEU A 174 -2.83 -19.34 2.89
N HIS A 175 -4.13 -19.28 3.13
CA HIS A 175 -4.84 -18.09 3.65
C HIS A 175 -5.39 -18.34 5.06
N HIS A 176 -4.56 -18.85 5.95
CA HIS A 176 -4.90 -19.07 7.35
C HIS A 176 -4.82 -17.74 8.13
N HIS A 177 -5.99 -17.12 8.35
CA HIS A 177 -6.08 -15.82 9.04
C HIS A 177 -6.53 -15.91 10.50
N ASN A 178 -7.09 -17.06 10.90
CA ASN A 178 -7.60 -17.28 12.26
C ASN A 178 -6.49 -17.86 13.14
N LEU A 179 -5.63 -17.02 13.68
CA LEU A 179 -4.50 -17.44 14.48
C LEU A 179 -4.94 -18.12 15.79
N PHE A 180 -4.52 -19.35 16.00
CA PHE A 180 -4.77 -20.09 17.22
C PHE A 180 -4.01 -19.48 18.40
N LYS A 181 -4.68 -19.45 19.56
CA LYS A 181 -4.15 -18.86 20.81
C LYS A 181 -3.58 -19.89 21.77
N GLN A 182 -3.76 -21.16 21.48
CA GLN A 182 -3.27 -22.25 22.32
C GLN A 182 -1.95 -22.76 21.76
N PRO A 183 -0.92 -22.91 22.61
CA PRO A 183 0.33 -23.55 22.21
C PRO A 183 0.10 -24.97 21.70
N GLN A 184 0.87 -25.38 20.70
CA GLN A 184 0.84 -26.72 20.14
C GLN A 184 2.26 -27.28 20.06
N ALA A 185 2.40 -28.62 20.21
CA ALA A 185 3.69 -29.25 19.98
C ALA A 185 4.14 -29.01 18.52
N PRO A 186 5.27 -28.31 18.29
CA PRO A 186 5.64 -27.86 16.96
C PRO A 186 6.14 -29.02 16.11
N ARG A 187 5.60 -29.14 14.87
CA ARG A 187 6.05 -30.12 13.86
C ARG A 187 6.36 -29.42 12.53
N SER A 188 5.54 -28.48 12.13
CA SER A 188 5.69 -27.71 10.91
C SER A 188 5.17 -26.28 11.09
N PHE A 189 5.69 -25.35 10.29
CA PHE A 189 5.38 -23.91 10.40
C PHE A 189 5.40 -23.27 9.01
N LEU A 190 4.44 -22.41 8.74
CA LEU A 190 4.36 -21.50 7.62
C LEU A 190 4.26 -20.07 8.12
#